data_1af2e6fe7bb17a9ece7e75661f999beb
#
_entry.id   1af2e6fe7bb17a9ece7e75661f999beb
#
_cell.length_a   1.000
_cell.length_b   1.000
_cell.length_c   1.000
_cell.angle_alpha   90.00
_cell.angle_beta   90.00
_cell.angle_gamma   90.00
#
_symmetry.space_group_name_H-M   'P 1'
#
loop_
_entity.id
_entity.type
_entity.pdbx_description
1 polymer ?
#
loop_
_entity_poly.entity_id
_entity_poly.type
_entity_poly.pdbx_seq_one_letter_code
_entity_poly.pdbx_strand_id
1 'polypeptide(L)'
;RMRVSDVARLCAPDWPIFVVAFVGLSVAAAGEALIPYLYGAAIDAAAIDEDDAKFDRFMLYLVATAAVTGLCTGVRGSSFIWAGGRFATRLRARLFEALLAQEIGFYDATKTGDVASRLTSDCQKVSDQVELNVNVFLRSFLQAVLTLAFMFGINLRLGMLAFVTVPNIVL
;
A
#
# COMPACT_ATOMS: atom_id res chain seq x y z
N ARG A 1 -18.94 -19.17 -7.70
CA ARG A 1 -18.43 -18.27 -6.62
C ARG A 1 -16.93 -18.30 -6.63
N MET A 2 -16.31 -17.18 -6.91
CA MET A 2 -14.84 -17.00 -6.84
C MET A 2 -14.40 -17.11 -5.38
N ARG A 3 -13.45 -18.00 -5.09
CA ARG A 3 -12.90 -18.15 -3.75
C ARG A 3 -11.64 -17.28 -3.61
N VAL A 4 -11.30 -16.88 -2.38
CA VAL A 4 -10.07 -16.12 -2.10
C VAL A 4 -8.83 -16.85 -2.61
N SER A 5 -8.85 -18.19 -2.59
CA SER A 5 -7.79 -19.03 -3.16
C SER A 5 -7.59 -18.85 -4.67
N ASP A 6 -8.65 -18.53 -5.40
CA ASP A 6 -8.59 -18.31 -6.87
C ASP A 6 -7.96 -16.96 -7.18
N VAL A 7 -8.26 -15.94 -6.36
CA VAL A 7 -7.60 -14.62 -6.44
C VAL A 7 -6.10 -14.75 -6.14
N ALA A 8 -5.74 -15.48 -5.07
CA ALA A 8 -4.33 -15.71 -4.72
C ALA A 8 -3.56 -16.44 -5.84
N ARG A 9 -4.17 -17.42 -6.51
CA ARG A 9 -3.57 -18.11 -7.67
C ARG A 9 -3.38 -17.19 -8.88
N LEU A 10 -4.26 -16.22 -9.08
CA LEU A 10 -4.13 -15.23 -10.16
C LEU A 10 -3.00 -14.23 -9.89
N CYS A 11 -2.71 -13.93 -8.62
CA CYS A 11 -1.61 -13.06 -8.22
C CYS A 11 -0.26 -13.77 -8.12
N ALA A 12 -0.25 -15.11 -7.97
CA ALA A 12 0.97 -15.88 -7.74
C ALA A 12 2.11 -15.66 -8.76
N PRO A 13 1.87 -15.50 -10.08
CA PRO A 13 2.92 -15.25 -11.04
C PRO A 13 3.63 -13.89 -10.88
N ASP A 14 3.02 -12.94 -10.18
CA ASP A 14 3.56 -11.59 -9.98
C ASP A 14 4.26 -11.43 -8.62
N TRP A 15 4.59 -12.54 -7.94
CA TRP A 15 5.31 -12.52 -6.67
C TRP A 15 6.53 -11.58 -6.62
N PRO A 16 7.42 -11.53 -7.63
CA PRO A 16 8.56 -10.61 -7.57
C PRO A 16 8.15 -9.13 -7.56
N ILE A 17 7.05 -8.77 -8.23
CA ILE A 17 6.53 -7.39 -8.22
C ILE A 17 6.03 -7.04 -6.81
N PHE A 18 5.33 -7.97 -6.17
CA PHE A 18 4.87 -7.78 -4.78
C PHE A 18 6.03 -7.68 -3.80
N VAL A 19 7.13 -8.42 -3.99
CA VAL A 19 8.34 -8.28 -3.16
C VAL A 19 8.95 -6.89 -3.30
N VAL A 20 9.11 -6.38 -4.52
CA VAL A 20 9.62 -5.02 -4.76
C VAL A 20 8.70 -3.98 -4.12
N ALA A 21 7.39 -4.13 -4.30
CA ALA A 21 6.39 -3.25 -3.69
C ALA A 21 6.47 -3.26 -2.15
N PHE A 22 6.66 -4.44 -1.55
CA PHE A 22 6.75 -4.61 -0.11
C PHE A 22 8.05 -4.04 0.47
N VAL A 23 9.18 -4.22 -0.22
CA VAL A 23 10.45 -3.58 0.17
C VAL A 23 10.33 -2.06 0.10
N GLY A 24 9.82 -1.51 -1.01
CA GLY A 24 9.56 -0.08 -1.14
C GLY A 24 8.62 0.45 -0.06
N LEU A 25 7.57 -0.30 0.28
CA LEU A 25 6.65 0.02 1.35
C LEU A 25 7.35 0.07 2.72
N SER A 26 8.19 -0.93 3.02
CA SER A 26 8.90 -1.01 4.31
C SER A 26 9.88 0.15 4.49
N VAL A 27 10.64 0.49 3.44
CA VAL A 27 11.57 1.63 3.47
C VAL A 27 10.81 2.96 3.60
N ALA A 28 9.73 3.13 2.84
CA ALA A 28 8.91 4.34 2.92
C ALA A 28 8.28 4.51 4.31
N ALA A 29 7.70 3.46 4.88
CA ALA A 29 7.09 3.51 6.21
C ALA A 29 8.12 3.78 7.33
N ALA A 30 9.33 3.22 7.23
CA ALA A 30 10.42 3.51 8.16
C ALA A 30 10.88 4.98 8.05
N GLY A 31 10.98 5.50 6.83
CA GLY A 31 11.31 6.92 6.60
C GLY A 31 10.23 7.85 7.16
N GLU A 32 8.95 7.57 6.90
CA GLU A 32 7.82 8.32 7.46
C GLU A 32 7.83 8.34 9.01
N ALA A 33 8.18 7.21 9.64
CA ALA A 33 8.29 7.14 11.10
C ALA A 33 9.50 7.90 11.66
N LEU A 34 10.57 8.05 10.88
CA LEU A 34 11.80 8.76 11.28
C LEU A 34 11.68 10.29 11.16
N ILE A 35 10.84 10.80 10.25
CA ILE A 35 10.68 12.24 10.00
C ILE A 35 10.35 13.04 11.28
N PRO A 36 9.37 12.67 12.12
CA PRO A 36 9.07 13.42 13.34
C PRO A 36 10.25 13.52 14.31
N TYR A 37 11.07 12.45 14.41
CA TYR A 37 12.27 12.46 15.22
C TYR A 37 13.33 13.45 14.70
N LEU A 38 13.56 13.45 13.39
CA LEU A 38 14.50 14.37 12.75
C LEU A 38 14.05 15.82 12.88
N TYR A 39 12.74 16.08 12.81
CA TYR A 39 12.19 17.42 13.09
C TYR A 39 12.46 17.86 14.54
N GLY A 40 12.20 17.00 15.51
CA GLY A 40 12.47 17.28 16.91
C GLY A 40 13.95 17.58 17.14
N ALA A 41 14.84 16.74 16.62
CA ALA A 41 16.29 16.92 16.74
C ALA A 41 16.81 18.20 16.05
N ALA A 42 16.21 18.60 14.92
CA ALA A 42 16.55 19.86 14.26
C ALA A 42 16.11 21.07 15.09
N ILE A 43 14.90 21.02 15.68
CA ILE A 43 14.40 22.09 16.59
C ILE A 43 15.28 22.19 17.83
N ASP A 44 15.66 21.08 18.44
CA ASP A 44 16.53 21.06 19.62
C ASP A 44 17.91 21.64 19.29
N ALA A 45 18.50 21.32 18.14
CA ALA A 45 19.77 21.86 17.69
C ALA A 45 19.71 23.38 17.47
N ALA A 46 18.60 23.90 16.95
CA ALA A 46 18.43 25.33 16.70
C ALA A 46 18.08 26.14 17.95
N ALA A 47 17.18 25.58 18.81
CA ALA A 47 16.59 26.36 19.92
C ALA A 47 17.27 26.12 21.27
N ILE A 48 17.91 24.97 21.47
CA ILE A 48 18.51 24.58 22.74
C ILE A 48 20.04 24.58 22.67
N ASP A 49 20.58 23.90 21.64
CA ASP A 49 22.02 23.75 21.50
C ASP A 49 22.69 24.97 20.84
N GLU A 50 21.96 25.82 20.13
CA GLU A 50 22.45 26.95 19.32
C GLU A 50 23.61 26.55 18.39
N ASP A 51 23.58 25.29 17.85
CA ASP A 51 24.65 24.69 17.05
C ASP A 51 24.23 24.60 15.58
N ASP A 52 24.61 25.59 14.79
CA ASP A 52 24.29 25.66 13.35
C ASP A 52 24.78 24.41 12.58
N ALA A 53 25.93 23.85 12.96
CA ALA A 53 26.49 22.69 12.28
C ALA A 53 25.68 21.39 12.56
N LYS A 54 25.05 21.28 13.72
CA LYS A 54 24.11 20.19 14.03
C LYS A 54 22.80 20.39 13.30
N PHE A 55 22.28 21.62 13.30
CA PHE A 55 21.04 21.96 12.57
C PHE A 55 21.17 21.62 11.09
N ASP A 56 22.22 22.05 10.41
CA ASP A 56 22.47 21.78 9.00
C ASP A 56 22.53 20.27 8.71
N ARG A 57 23.14 19.48 9.59
CA ARG A 57 23.19 18.01 9.47
C ARG A 57 21.80 17.37 9.58
N PHE A 58 20.99 17.77 10.55
CA PHE A 58 19.64 17.24 10.70
C PHE A 58 18.72 17.65 9.53
N MET A 59 18.87 18.88 9.02
CA MET A 59 18.17 19.33 7.81
C MET A 59 18.57 18.49 6.59
N LEU A 60 19.87 18.19 6.42
CA LEU A 60 20.33 17.32 5.34
C LEU A 60 19.74 15.90 5.46
N TYR A 61 19.74 15.32 6.67
CA TYR A 61 19.14 14.01 6.92
C TYR A 61 17.64 14.01 6.63
N LEU A 62 16.94 15.08 6.99
CA LEU A 62 15.51 15.23 6.74
C LEU A 62 15.20 15.28 5.24
N VAL A 63 15.95 16.08 4.48
CA VAL A 63 15.81 16.16 3.02
C VAL A 63 16.15 14.82 2.37
N ALA A 64 17.24 14.16 2.77
CA ALA A 64 17.62 12.86 2.26
C ALA A 64 16.56 11.78 2.55
N THR A 65 16.06 11.74 3.79
CA THR A 65 14.99 10.81 4.18
C THR A 65 13.71 11.07 3.38
N ALA A 66 13.30 12.33 3.22
CA ALA A 66 12.12 12.69 2.43
C ALA A 66 12.27 12.28 0.96
N ALA A 67 13.45 12.49 0.36
CA ALA A 67 13.73 12.10 -1.01
C ALA A 67 13.66 10.56 -1.19
N VAL A 68 14.30 9.79 -0.31
CA VAL A 68 14.28 8.32 -0.33
C VAL A 68 12.85 7.81 -0.13
N THR A 69 12.13 8.35 0.84
CA THR A 69 10.73 7.98 1.12
C THR A 69 9.83 8.25 -0.09
N GLY A 70 9.99 9.41 -0.73
CA GLY A 70 9.25 9.78 -1.93
C GLY A 70 9.51 8.83 -3.10
N LEU A 71 10.78 8.51 -3.38
CA LEU A 71 11.17 7.55 -4.42
C LEU A 71 10.60 6.15 -4.14
N CYS A 72 10.75 5.65 -2.92
CA CYS A 72 10.22 4.34 -2.52
C CYS A 72 8.70 4.29 -2.61
N THR A 73 8.00 5.38 -2.27
CA THR A 73 6.54 5.50 -2.43
C THR A 73 6.13 5.44 -3.90
N GLY A 74 6.89 6.11 -4.79
CA GLY A 74 6.68 6.06 -6.24
C GLY A 74 6.86 4.65 -6.81
N VAL A 75 7.97 3.99 -6.47
CA VAL A 75 8.26 2.61 -6.90
C VAL A 75 7.18 1.65 -6.41
N ARG A 76 6.79 1.76 -5.15
CA ARG A 76 5.69 0.96 -4.58
C ARG A 76 4.40 1.16 -5.34
N GLY A 77 3.97 2.43 -5.53
CA GLY A 77 2.73 2.75 -6.24
C GLY A 77 2.71 2.18 -7.65
N SER A 78 3.77 2.40 -8.42
CA SER A 78 3.91 1.87 -9.78
C SER A 78 3.86 0.34 -9.82
N SER A 79 4.49 -0.33 -8.85
CA SER A 79 4.49 -1.80 -8.74
C SER A 79 3.08 -2.35 -8.51
N PHE A 80 2.29 -1.74 -7.61
CA PHE A 80 0.91 -2.16 -7.38
C PHE A 80 0.01 -1.92 -8.59
N ILE A 81 0.12 -0.76 -9.26
CA ILE A 81 -0.64 -0.47 -10.49
C ILE A 81 -0.31 -1.51 -11.57
N TRP A 82 0.96 -1.84 -11.74
CA TRP A 82 1.38 -2.84 -12.74
C TRP A 82 0.88 -4.25 -12.42
N ALA A 83 0.95 -4.66 -11.16
CA ALA A 83 0.40 -5.94 -10.69
C ALA A 83 -1.13 -5.99 -10.90
N GLY A 84 -1.86 -4.90 -10.59
CA GLY A 84 -3.29 -4.78 -10.81
C GLY A 84 -3.68 -4.91 -12.28
N GLY A 85 -2.95 -4.26 -13.19
CA GLY A 85 -3.17 -4.39 -14.64
C GLY A 85 -3.00 -5.83 -15.15
N ARG A 86 -1.97 -6.54 -14.66
CA ARG A 86 -1.77 -7.96 -14.99
C ARG A 86 -2.86 -8.86 -14.43
N PHE A 87 -3.29 -8.60 -13.21
CA PHE A 87 -4.42 -9.30 -12.60
C PHE A 87 -5.70 -9.09 -13.40
N ALA A 88 -6.02 -7.85 -13.80
CA ALA A 88 -7.18 -7.53 -14.63
C ALA A 88 -7.17 -8.30 -15.95
N THR A 89 -6.02 -8.37 -16.61
CA THR A 89 -5.86 -9.11 -17.88
C THR A 89 -6.14 -10.60 -17.70
N ARG A 90 -5.59 -11.22 -16.65
CA ARG A 90 -5.83 -12.65 -16.36
C ARG A 90 -7.28 -12.92 -15.97
N LEU A 91 -7.89 -12.00 -15.22
CA LEU A 91 -9.30 -12.10 -14.84
C LEU A 91 -10.20 -12.07 -16.06
N ARG A 92 -9.95 -11.14 -17.00
CA ARG A 92 -10.68 -11.05 -18.27
C ARG A 92 -10.50 -12.29 -19.12
N ALA A 93 -9.30 -12.83 -19.24
CA ALA A 93 -9.03 -14.05 -19.99
C ALA A 93 -9.82 -15.23 -19.42
N ARG A 94 -9.82 -15.43 -18.09
CA ARG A 94 -10.61 -16.51 -17.46
C ARG A 94 -12.11 -16.33 -17.62
N LEU A 95 -12.60 -15.08 -17.50
CA LEU A 95 -14.02 -14.82 -17.73
C LEU A 95 -14.40 -15.10 -19.20
N PHE A 96 -13.54 -14.71 -20.14
CA PHE A 96 -13.76 -14.97 -21.57
C PHE A 96 -13.75 -16.48 -21.89
N GLU A 97 -12.81 -17.25 -21.34
CA GLU A 97 -12.81 -18.71 -21.45
C GLU A 97 -14.09 -19.34 -20.89
N ALA A 98 -14.55 -18.87 -19.72
CA ALA A 98 -15.79 -19.35 -19.12
C ALA A 98 -17.04 -18.98 -19.95
N LEU A 99 -17.01 -17.83 -20.61
CA LEU A 99 -18.07 -17.45 -21.55
C LEU A 99 -18.08 -18.35 -22.77
N LEU A 100 -16.94 -18.62 -23.39
CA LEU A 100 -16.84 -19.50 -24.57
C LEU A 100 -17.31 -20.93 -24.29
N ALA A 101 -17.24 -21.37 -23.04
CA ALA A 101 -17.72 -22.67 -22.60
C ALA A 101 -19.24 -22.74 -22.33
N GLN A 102 -19.98 -21.62 -22.48
CA GLN A 102 -21.44 -21.61 -22.28
C GLN A 102 -22.18 -22.17 -23.50
N GLU A 103 -23.35 -22.72 -23.22
CA GLU A 103 -24.26 -23.23 -24.26
C GLU A 103 -24.90 -22.07 -25.06
N ILE A 104 -25.35 -22.36 -26.30
CA ILE A 104 -25.98 -21.37 -27.18
C ILE A 104 -27.21 -20.72 -26.51
N GLY A 105 -27.99 -21.49 -25.76
CA GLY A 105 -29.14 -21.00 -25.02
C GLY A 105 -28.84 -19.91 -24.00
N PHE A 106 -27.61 -19.87 -23.46
CA PHE A 106 -27.17 -18.77 -22.61
C PHE A 106 -27.06 -17.43 -23.37
N TYR A 107 -26.60 -17.48 -24.62
CA TYR A 107 -26.44 -16.28 -25.46
C TYR A 107 -27.80 -15.80 -26.01
N ASP A 108 -28.75 -16.70 -26.23
CA ASP A 108 -30.10 -16.33 -26.61
C ASP A 108 -30.87 -15.62 -25.49
N ALA A 109 -30.55 -15.95 -24.22
CA ALA A 109 -31.17 -15.35 -23.04
C ALA A 109 -30.43 -14.11 -22.53
N THR A 110 -29.18 -13.86 -22.96
CA THR A 110 -28.33 -12.82 -22.40
C THR A 110 -28.00 -11.75 -23.45
N LYS A 111 -28.21 -10.48 -23.10
CA LYS A 111 -27.85 -9.37 -24.00
C LYS A 111 -26.33 -9.27 -24.16
N THR A 112 -25.88 -9.15 -25.40
CA THR A 112 -24.43 -9.01 -25.73
C THR A 112 -23.79 -7.83 -25.01
N GLY A 113 -24.52 -6.72 -24.82
CA GLY A 113 -24.04 -5.56 -24.08
C GLY A 113 -23.74 -5.85 -22.60
N ASP A 114 -24.52 -6.70 -21.94
CA ASP A 114 -24.29 -7.09 -20.55
C ASP A 114 -23.01 -7.94 -20.42
N VAL A 115 -22.79 -8.85 -21.37
CA VAL A 115 -21.56 -9.67 -21.42
C VAL A 115 -20.33 -8.77 -21.63
N ALA A 116 -20.40 -7.84 -22.59
CA ALA A 116 -19.32 -6.91 -22.87
C ALA A 116 -19.02 -5.99 -21.68
N SER A 117 -20.05 -5.48 -20.99
CA SER A 117 -19.89 -4.66 -19.78
C SER A 117 -19.23 -5.42 -18.64
N ARG A 118 -19.61 -6.68 -18.40
CA ARG A 118 -18.96 -7.53 -17.38
C ARG A 118 -17.50 -7.77 -17.70
N LEU A 119 -17.17 -8.03 -18.96
CA LEU A 119 -15.80 -8.31 -19.38
C LEU A 119 -14.88 -7.09 -19.27
N THR A 120 -15.41 -5.89 -19.53
CA THR A 120 -14.64 -4.63 -19.48
C THR A 120 -14.72 -3.95 -18.13
N SER A 121 -15.90 -3.46 -17.76
CA SER A 121 -16.11 -2.61 -16.60
C SER A 121 -16.04 -3.37 -15.27
N ASP A 122 -16.72 -4.51 -15.17
CA ASP A 122 -16.77 -5.21 -13.88
C ASP A 122 -15.44 -5.88 -13.53
N CYS A 123 -14.74 -6.45 -14.51
CA CYS A 123 -13.39 -6.98 -14.28
C CYS A 123 -12.41 -5.89 -13.86
N GLN A 124 -12.53 -4.68 -14.44
CA GLN A 124 -11.67 -3.56 -14.02
C GLN A 124 -11.98 -3.14 -12.58
N LYS A 125 -13.25 -2.97 -12.22
CA LYS A 125 -13.64 -2.62 -10.85
C LYS A 125 -13.14 -3.63 -9.80
N VAL A 126 -13.23 -4.93 -10.11
CA VAL A 126 -12.71 -5.98 -9.22
C VAL A 126 -11.19 -5.85 -9.05
N SER A 127 -10.46 -5.60 -10.15
CA SER A 127 -9.01 -5.40 -10.11
C SER A 127 -8.63 -4.19 -9.26
N ASP A 128 -9.28 -3.05 -9.48
CA ASP A 128 -9.02 -1.80 -8.77
C ASP A 128 -9.30 -1.96 -7.27
N GLN A 129 -10.37 -2.68 -6.90
CA GLN A 129 -10.70 -2.95 -5.50
C GLN A 129 -9.68 -3.88 -4.83
N VAL A 130 -9.22 -4.92 -5.52
CA VAL A 130 -8.19 -5.83 -4.99
C VAL A 130 -6.87 -5.08 -4.80
N GLU A 131 -6.43 -4.32 -5.80
CA GLU A 131 -5.21 -3.51 -5.75
C GLU A 131 -5.27 -2.49 -4.60
N LEU A 132 -6.34 -1.68 -4.55
CA LEU A 132 -6.52 -0.63 -3.56
C LEU A 132 -6.53 -1.19 -2.14
N ASN A 133 -7.36 -2.21 -1.89
CA ASN A 133 -7.52 -2.76 -0.55
C ASN A 133 -6.24 -3.43 -0.04
N VAL A 134 -5.54 -4.20 -0.88
CA VAL A 134 -4.27 -4.84 -0.50
C VAL A 134 -3.20 -3.78 -0.21
N ASN A 135 -3.07 -2.79 -1.09
CA ASN A 135 -2.09 -1.71 -0.93
C ASN A 135 -2.36 -0.87 0.34
N VAL A 136 -3.61 -0.42 0.53
CA VAL A 136 -3.98 0.40 1.70
C VAL A 136 -3.85 -0.38 2.99
N PHE A 137 -4.32 -1.63 3.02
CA PHE A 137 -4.22 -2.47 4.21
C PHE A 137 -2.78 -2.72 4.64
N LEU A 138 -1.91 -3.15 3.69
CA LEU A 138 -0.50 -3.41 3.98
C LEU A 138 0.22 -2.15 4.46
N ARG A 139 -0.03 -1.00 3.81
CA ARG A 139 0.55 0.28 4.20
C ARG A 139 0.12 0.68 5.61
N SER A 140 -1.19 0.71 5.87
CA SER A 140 -1.73 1.15 7.16
C SER A 140 -1.29 0.25 8.30
N PHE A 141 -1.28 -1.06 8.06
CA PHE A 141 -0.82 -2.03 9.05
C PHE A 141 0.67 -1.85 9.38
N LEU A 142 1.53 -1.77 8.37
CA LEU A 142 2.96 -1.62 8.58
C LEU A 142 3.29 -0.27 9.24
N GLN A 143 2.64 0.81 8.80
CA GLN A 143 2.81 2.13 9.38
C GLN A 143 2.37 2.18 10.84
N ALA A 144 1.23 1.57 11.18
CA ALA A 144 0.76 1.49 12.56
C ALA A 144 1.76 0.73 13.45
N VAL A 145 2.25 -0.44 12.99
CA VAL A 145 3.24 -1.25 13.73
C VAL A 145 4.55 -0.46 13.94
N LEU A 146 5.09 0.16 12.89
CA LEU A 146 6.34 0.90 12.99
C LEU A 146 6.21 2.15 13.86
N THR A 147 5.11 2.89 13.73
CA THR A 147 4.86 4.08 14.58
C THR A 147 4.74 3.69 16.05
N LEU A 148 4.00 2.63 16.36
CA LEU A 148 3.90 2.14 17.74
C LEU A 148 5.24 1.66 18.26
N ALA A 149 5.99 0.86 17.50
CA ALA A 149 7.32 0.38 17.88
C ALA A 149 8.27 1.56 18.16
N PHE A 150 8.24 2.58 17.33
CA PHE A 150 9.06 3.79 17.49
C PHE A 150 8.66 4.58 18.74
N MET A 151 7.36 4.77 18.99
CA MET A 151 6.86 5.46 20.19
C MET A 151 7.24 4.72 21.47
N PHE A 152 7.12 3.40 21.50
CA PHE A 152 7.53 2.59 22.65
C PHE A 152 9.05 2.61 22.86
N GLY A 153 9.83 2.71 21.78
CA GLY A 153 11.29 2.82 21.82
C GLY A 153 11.80 4.14 22.41
N ILE A 154 11.09 5.25 22.14
CA ILE A 154 11.47 6.58 22.65
C ILE A 154 11.00 6.76 24.11
N ASN A 155 9.73 6.48 24.40
CA ASN A 155 9.18 6.66 25.72
C ASN A 155 8.00 5.74 25.98
N LEU A 156 8.22 4.74 26.81
CA LEU A 156 7.23 3.71 27.14
C LEU A 156 5.91 4.30 27.71
N ARG A 157 6.00 5.36 28.52
CA ARG A 157 4.81 5.99 29.13
C ARG A 157 3.95 6.69 28.09
N LEU A 158 4.57 7.43 27.17
CA LEU A 158 3.87 8.11 26.07
C LEU A 158 3.30 7.10 25.07
N GLY A 159 4.04 6.02 24.81
CA GLY A 159 3.58 4.94 23.95
C GLY A 159 2.32 4.24 24.49
N MET A 160 2.29 3.94 25.81
CA MET A 160 1.11 3.36 26.44
C MET A 160 -0.09 4.31 26.42
N LEU A 161 0.12 5.60 26.65
CA LEU A 161 -0.93 6.61 26.64
C LEU A 161 -1.54 6.75 25.22
N ALA A 162 -0.71 6.78 24.20
CA ALA A 162 -1.16 6.82 22.80
C ALA A 162 -1.91 5.53 22.40
N PHE A 163 -1.42 4.36 22.83
CA PHE A 163 -2.07 3.08 22.53
C PHE A 163 -3.48 2.99 23.13
N VAL A 164 -3.70 3.57 24.31
CA VAL A 164 -5.03 3.60 24.94
C VAL A 164 -5.94 4.67 24.33
N THR A 165 -5.39 5.83 23.91
CA THR A 165 -6.20 6.94 23.39
C THR A 165 -6.68 6.69 21.96
N VAL A 166 -5.87 6.07 21.08
CA VAL A 166 -6.23 5.83 19.68
C VAL A 166 -7.52 5.03 19.51
N PRO A 167 -7.73 3.86 20.17
CA PRO A 167 -9.00 3.14 20.08
C PRO A 167 -10.21 3.94 20.60
N ASN A 168 -10.03 4.79 21.62
CA ASN A 168 -11.10 5.59 22.18
C ASN A 168 -11.56 6.76 21.28
N ILE A 169 -10.75 7.15 20.29
CA ILE A 169 -11.12 8.21 19.32
C ILE A 169 -11.91 7.58 18.14
N VAL A 170 -11.69 6.29 17.87
CA VAL A 170 -12.31 5.57 16.74
C VAL A 170 -13.67 4.97 17.11
N LEU A 171 -13.96 4.80 18.39
CA LEU A 171 -15.25 4.35 18.94
C LEU A 171 -16.20 5.53 19.15
#